data_f8d60acabe29dd04443899bb45e63085
#
_entry.id   f8d60acabe29dd04443899bb45e63085
#
_cell.length_a   1.000
_cell.length_b   1.000
_cell.length_c   1.000
_cell.angle_alpha   90.00
_cell.angle_beta   90.00
_cell.angle_gamma   90.00
#
_symmetry.space_group_name_H-M   'P 1'
#
loop_
_entity.id
_entity.type
_entity.pdbx_description
1 polymer ?
#
loop_
_entity_poly.entity_id
_entity_poly.type
_entity_poly.pdbx_seq_one_letter_code
_entity_poly.pdbx_strand_id
1 'polypeptide(L)'
;MFFLAVAVAAVLFSIFPLTDTDIWWHLACAREWVQTWTPSRSPVVNVHEYFQRVVGFVYGIGGAPLLVAFKAVLWGIVFALFLLPQRKTCTESQSKSATLAGVTLAALIFFIFRYHFEIRPVLVSLLFLGIYWNLLPKILNSSRFSTRTSSLEPRTFFMLISVLVIQWLWCKCQGLYILGPLFAVAVLASAWLDAWRLKIKLPKRLRLFHVGVVLALLAMPFLHSEGLNLFLYPFGLLDRLVGMTPSAAVFASEIAENRSPFTLLMAGENALECVVMIALCAAGLVFAAWTAFKGRCGLIHICLFATAVLALIAERNFVLFLPVFLCGARGSRFEARGLTRLVVRSLSPVEGPNHVSRLLIGDNSTKVLKHLVSYISSLVSSFPSLVSRLSSLVLIGFLLGLWARSLLAYDSSMVAFQRVPVGAAAWMTIHPHEGHLFNDDRAGGYLAFVNPDDSIYIDGRFILKTADFFERYLRYADEPALFMHDADSLHIGRAIFPLRYYARWGNLVSVLVPHEDWEVVYRDSLYIVLNHSFRNLVSER
;
A
#
# COMPACT_ATOMS: atom_id res chain seq x y z
N MET A 1 -11.39 2.78 -21.68
CA MET A 1 -10.93 4.18 -21.48
C MET A 1 -10.83 4.57 -20.00
N PHE A 2 -11.84 4.32 -19.14
CA PHE A 2 -11.80 4.68 -17.71
C PHE A 2 -10.56 4.15 -16.96
N PHE A 3 -10.29 2.85 -17.04
CA PHE A 3 -9.13 2.25 -16.32
C PHE A 3 -7.79 2.82 -16.79
N LEU A 4 -7.64 3.12 -18.08
CA LEU A 4 -6.42 3.72 -18.61
C LEU A 4 -6.24 5.16 -18.10
N ALA A 5 -7.30 5.97 -18.09
CA ALA A 5 -7.26 7.33 -17.59
C ALA A 5 -6.91 7.37 -16.09
N VAL A 6 -7.48 6.46 -15.29
CA VAL A 6 -7.15 6.34 -13.86
C VAL A 6 -5.71 5.87 -13.66
N ALA A 7 -5.23 4.90 -14.46
CA ALA A 7 -3.84 4.45 -14.39
C ALA A 7 -2.86 5.58 -14.75
N VAL A 8 -3.16 6.36 -15.79
CA VAL A 8 -2.35 7.54 -16.17
C VAL A 8 -2.34 8.58 -15.06
N ALA A 9 -3.49 8.87 -14.45
CA ALA A 9 -3.55 9.78 -13.31
C ALA A 9 -2.70 9.28 -12.12
N ALA A 10 -2.72 7.97 -11.83
CA ALA A 10 -1.88 7.37 -10.81
C ALA A 10 -0.39 7.53 -11.13
N VAL A 11 0.03 7.31 -12.40
CA VAL A 11 1.42 7.57 -12.83
C VAL A 11 1.80 9.02 -12.57
N LEU A 12 1.00 9.98 -13.05
CA LEU A 12 1.32 11.40 -12.96
C LEU A 12 1.46 11.86 -11.50
N PHE A 13 0.46 11.55 -10.65
CA PHE A 13 0.49 12.00 -9.25
C PHE A 13 1.46 11.22 -8.36
N SER A 14 2.06 10.13 -8.85
CA SER A 14 3.16 9.42 -8.16
C SER A 14 4.55 9.97 -8.50
N ILE A 15 4.66 10.97 -9.39
CA ILE A 15 5.94 11.61 -9.74
C ILE A 15 6.22 12.71 -8.73
N PHE A 16 7.03 12.40 -7.73
CA PHE A 16 7.56 13.32 -6.71
C PHE A 16 8.86 12.71 -6.13
N PRO A 17 9.75 13.52 -5.51
CA PRO A 17 11.00 13.04 -4.95
C PRO A 17 10.84 11.90 -3.97
N LEU A 18 11.91 11.17 -3.71
CA LEU A 18 11.95 10.13 -2.67
C LEU A 18 11.82 10.82 -1.30
N THR A 19 10.61 10.80 -0.74
CA THR A 19 10.28 11.38 0.56
C THR A 19 10.29 10.35 1.68
N ASP A 20 10.17 9.07 1.34
CA ASP A 20 10.26 7.97 2.28
C ASP A 20 11.72 7.74 2.70
N THR A 21 11.97 7.83 4.01
CA THR A 21 13.31 7.59 4.56
C THR A 21 13.69 6.12 4.56
N ASP A 22 12.71 5.22 4.51
CA ASP A 22 12.94 3.77 4.51
C ASP A 22 13.58 3.26 3.22
N ILE A 23 13.39 3.94 2.09
CA ILE A 23 14.00 3.50 0.84
C ILE A 23 15.52 3.38 0.94
N TRP A 24 16.15 4.20 1.76
CA TRP A 24 17.60 4.26 1.86
C TRP A 24 18.18 3.01 2.54
N TRP A 25 17.57 2.52 3.62
CA TRP A 25 18.02 1.26 4.21
C TRP A 25 17.71 0.06 3.29
N HIS A 26 16.65 0.12 2.47
CA HIS A 26 16.42 -0.90 1.44
C HIS A 26 17.53 -0.89 0.38
N LEU A 27 17.99 0.29 -0.05
CA LEU A 27 19.09 0.43 -1.00
C LEU A 27 20.42 0.00 -0.39
N ALA A 28 20.67 0.32 0.87
CA ALA A 28 21.84 -0.16 1.60
C ALA A 28 21.84 -1.69 1.71
N CYS A 29 20.72 -2.30 2.16
CA CYS A 29 20.57 -3.75 2.25
C CYS A 29 20.56 -4.47 0.88
N ALA A 30 20.37 -3.77 -0.23
CA ALA A 30 20.53 -4.34 -1.56
C ALA A 30 21.99 -4.66 -1.90
N ARG A 31 22.93 -3.97 -1.27
CA ARG A 31 24.37 -4.22 -1.38
C ARG A 31 24.81 -5.28 -0.38
N GLU A 32 24.56 -5.00 0.90
CA GLU A 32 24.87 -5.88 2.03
C GLU A 32 23.86 -5.64 3.15
N TRP A 33 23.61 -6.68 3.97
CA TRP A 33 22.71 -6.56 5.10
C TRP A 33 23.24 -5.55 6.11
N VAL A 34 22.53 -4.44 6.27
CA VAL A 34 22.90 -3.39 7.22
C VAL A 34 22.70 -3.88 8.65
N GLN A 35 23.76 -3.88 9.41
CA GLN A 35 23.74 -4.13 10.85
C GLN A 35 23.77 -2.80 11.61
N THR A 36 22.96 -2.71 12.67
CA THR A 36 23.10 -1.65 13.67
C THR A 36 24.07 -2.14 14.75
N TRP A 37 24.88 -1.25 15.34
CA TRP A 37 25.70 -1.65 16.47
C TRP A 37 24.88 -1.94 17.74
N THR A 38 23.64 -1.45 17.81
CA THR A 38 22.70 -1.74 18.88
C THR A 38 22.05 -3.12 18.72
N PRO A 39 21.66 -3.79 19.82
CA PRO A 39 21.11 -5.14 19.77
C PRO A 39 19.88 -5.26 18.88
N SER A 40 19.82 -6.34 18.14
CA SER A 40 18.66 -6.73 17.33
C SER A 40 18.01 -7.99 17.87
N ARG A 41 16.69 -8.13 17.72
CA ARG A 41 15.95 -9.35 18.07
C ARG A 41 16.40 -10.52 17.18
N SER A 42 16.44 -11.70 17.76
CA SER A 42 16.69 -12.95 17.03
C SER A 42 15.41 -13.80 16.99
N PRO A 43 15.13 -14.54 15.91
CA PRO A 43 15.89 -14.54 14.66
C PRO A 43 15.56 -13.33 13.78
N VAL A 44 16.54 -12.86 13.01
CA VAL A 44 16.35 -11.82 12.00
C VAL A 44 15.91 -12.47 10.69
N VAL A 45 14.75 -12.04 10.17
CA VAL A 45 14.21 -12.51 8.89
C VAL A 45 14.12 -11.34 7.92
N ASN A 46 14.85 -11.39 6.81
CA ASN A 46 14.75 -10.39 5.76
C ASN A 46 13.60 -10.75 4.80
N VAL A 47 12.41 -10.22 5.06
CA VAL A 47 11.22 -10.40 4.21
C VAL A 47 11.20 -9.46 3.00
N HIS A 48 12.20 -8.60 2.83
CA HIS A 48 12.25 -7.61 1.77
C HIS A 48 13.38 -7.87 0.76
N GLU A 49 14.05 -9.01 0.83
CA GLU A 49 15.25 -9.31 0.07
C GLU A 49 15.07 -9.09 -1.44
N TYR A 50 14.01 -9.61 -2.04
CA TYR A 50 13.79 -9.47 -3.48
C TYR A 50 13.38 -8.05 -3.87
N PHE A 51 12.59 -7.37 -3.02
CA PHE A 51 12.30 -5.96 -3.22
C PHE A 51 13.58 -5.12 -3.21
N GLN A 52 14.46 -5.33 -2.21
CA GLN A 52 15.74 -4.64 -2.07
C GLN A 52 16.61 -4.81 -3.33
N ARG A 53 16.75 -6.05 -3.82
CA ARG A 53 17.52 -6.34 -5.04
C ARG A 53 16.97 -5.60 -6.26
N VAL A 54 15.64 -5.56 -6.42
CA VAL A 54 14.99 -4.87 -7.54
C VAL A 54 15.21 -3.36 -7.47
N VAL A 55 14.93 -2.73 -6.31
CA VAL A 55 15.11 -1.27 -6.17
C VAL A 55 16.58 -0.88 -6.23
N GLY A 56 17.49 -1.70 -5.68
CA GLY A 56 18.93 -1.49 -5.78
C GLY A 56 19.43 -1.55 -7.22
N PHE A 57 18.95 -2.51 -8.02
CA PHE A 57 19.25 -2.61 -9.45
C PHE A 57 18.76 -1.39 -10.23
N VAL A 58 17.50 -0.98 -10.02
CA VAL A 58 16.92 0.19 -10.70
C VAL A 58 17.69 1.47 -10.32
N TYR A 59 17.98 1.63 -9.02
CA TYR A 59 18.75 2.78 -8.53
C TYR A 59 20.18 2.78 -9.09
N GLY A 60 20.82 1.63 -9.20
CA GLY A 60 22.17 1.48 -9.77
C GLY A 60 22.28 1.91 -11.25
N ILE A 61 21.18 1.81 -12.02
CA ILE A 61 21.14 2.21 -13.43
C ILE A 61 20.96 3.73 -13.59
N GLY A 62 20.08 4.36 -12.83
CA GLY A 62 19.70 5.76 -13.08
C GLY A 62 19.36 6.57 -11.83
N GLY A 63 19.81 6.14 -10.66
CA GLY A 63 19.63 6.85 -9.40
C GLY A 63 18.19 7.03 -8.98
N ALA A 64 17.95 8.05 -8.15
CA ALA A 64 16.62 8.36 -7.66
C ALA A 64 15.63 8.78 -8.77
N PRO A 65 16.02 9.52 -9.84
CA PRO A 65 15.09 9.84 -10.92
C PRO A 65 14.49 8.59 -11.60
N LEU A 66 15.32 7.58 -11.90
CA LEU A 66 14.82 6.33 -12.48
C LEU A 66 13.97 5.54 -11.50
N LEU A 67 14.31 5.54 -10.22
CA LEU A 67 13.53 4.88 -9.18
C LEU A 67 12.15 5.54 -9.00
N VAL A 68 12.07 6.89 -9.11
CA VAL A 68 10.80 7.62 -9.11
C VAL A 68 9.95 7.29 -10.34
N ALA A 69 10.56 7.22 -11.52
CA ALA A 69 9.85 6.80 -12.73
C ALA A 69 9.33 5.35 -12.63
N PHE A 70 10.16 4.45 -12.12
CA PHE A 70 9.79 3.05 -11.85
C PHE A 70 8.61 2.95 -10.87
N LYS A 71 8.68 3.67 -9.75
CA LYS A 71 7.60 3.80 -8.77
C LYS A 71 6.29 4.22 -9.44
N ALA A 72 6.33 5.28 -10.23
CA ALA A 72 5.15 5.84 -10.88
C ALA A 72 4.51 4.84 -11.87
N VAL A 73 5.32 4.15 -12.67
CA VAL A 73 4.84 3.10 -13.59
C VAL A 73 4.19 1.95 -12.81
N LEU A 74 4.79 1.50 -11.70
CA LEU A 74 4.23 0.42 -10.89
C LEU A 74 2.87 0.80 -10.29
N TRP A 75 2.70 2.03 -9.77
CA TRP A 75 1.40 2.51 -9.30
C TRP A 75 0.35 2.52 -10.40
N GLY A 76 0.71 2.98 -11.61
CA GLY A 76 -0.17 2.89 -12.78
C GLY A 76 -0.60 1.46 -13.09
N ILE A 77 0.35 0.49 -13.05
CA ILE A 77 0.08 -0.93 -13.28
C ILE A 77 -0.86 -1.49 -12.20
N VAL A 78 -0.64 -1.15 -10.92
CA VAL A 78 -1.52 -1.58 -9.82
C VAL A 78 -2.96 -1.16 -10.09
N PHE A 79 -3.22 0.12 -10.34
CA PHE A 79 -4.59 0.59 -10.60
C PHE A 79 -5.15 0.00 -11.90
N ALA A 80 -4.33 -0.17 -12.93
CA ALA A 80 -4.76 -0.85 -14.15
C ALA A 80 -5.22 -2.29 -13.87
N LEU A 81 -4.46 -3.07 -13.09
CA LEU A 81 -4.79 -4.46 -12.76
C LEU A 81 -6.11 -4.59 -11.99
N PHE A 82 -6.35 -3.73 -10.99
CA PHE A 82 -7.62 -3.76 -10.25
C PHE A 82 -8.81 -3.29 -11.09
N LEU A 83 -8.60 -2.37 -12.02
CA LEU A 83 -9.66 -1.79 -12.86
C LEU A 83 -9.83 -2.48 -14.22
N LEU A 84 -9.04 -3.53 -14.53
CA LEU A 84 -9.24 -4.30 -15.76
C LEU A 84 -10.66 -4.84 -15.84
N PRO A 85 -11.34 -4.69 -17.00
CA PRO A 85 -12.67 -5.24 -17.20
C PRO A 85 -12.61 -6.78 -17.18
N GLN A 86 -13.23 -7.39 -16.21
CA GLN A 86 -13.20 -8.84 -16.00
C GLN A 86 -13.96 -9.64 -17.08
N ARG A 87 -14.87 -9.05 -17.84
CA ARG A 87 -15.52 -9.55 -19.05
C ARG A 87 -16.16 -8.40 -19.84
N LYS A 88 -16.27 -8.55 -21.16
CA LYS A 88 -17.17 -7.76 -22.00
C LYS A 88 -18.61 -8.08 -21.61
N THR A 89 -19.14 -7.44 -20.59
CA THR A 89 -20.59 -7.38 -20.42
C THR A 89 -21.06 -6.28 -21.35
N CYS A 90 -21.72 -6.69 -22.43
CA CYS A 90 -22.43 -5.81 -23.31
C CYS A 90 -23.50 -5.04 -22.53
N THR A 91 -23.17 -3.86 -22.09
CA THR A 91 -24.05 -2.71 -21.97
C THR A 91 -23.15 -1.49 -22.10
N GLU A 92 -22.94 -1.11 -23.34
CA GLU A 92 -22.17 0.06 -23.78
C GLU A 92 -22.83 1.40 -23.42
N SER A 93 -23.72 1.44 -22.46
CA SER A 93 -24.45 2.65 -22.09
C SER A 93 -24.02 3.21 -20.71
N GLN A 94 -22.74 3.12 -20.35
CA GLN A 94 -22.25 4.08 -19.36
C GLN A 94 -22.12 5.44 -20.06
N SER A 95 -22.91 6.41 -19.63
CA SER A 95 -22.80 7.79 -20.10
C SER A 95 -21.34 8.25 -20.03
N LYS A 96 -20.84 8.85 -21.12
CA LYS A 96 -19.48 9.46 -21.14
C LYS A 96 -19.27 10.43 -19.98
N SER A 97 -20.34 11.05 -19.49
CA SER A 97 -20.36 11.93 -18.32
C SER A 97 -20.04 11.19 -17.01
N ALA A 98 -20.62 10.00 -16.78
CA ALA A 98 -20.35 9.20 -15.60
C ALA A 98 -18.89 8.68 -15.58
N THR A 99 -18.35 8.36 -16.76
CA THR A 99 -16.94 7.98 -16.89
C THR A 99 -16.01 9.15 -16.53
N LEU A 100 -16.29 10.35 -17.03
CA LEU A 100 -15.49 11.54 -16.76
C LEU A 100 -15.57 11.92 -15.29
N ALA A 101 -16.74 11.93 -14.66
CA ALA A 101 -16.91 12.20 -13.24
C ALA A 101 -16.11 11.20 -12.36
N GLY A 102 -16.12 9.92 -12.73
CA GLY A 102 -15.31 8.90 -12.02
C GLY A 102 -13.80 9.12 -12.17
N VAL A 103 -13.32 9.54 -13.35
CA VAL A 103 -11.90 9.90 -13.56
C VAL A 103 -11.54 11.13 -12.76
N THR A 104 -12.42 12.15 -12.72
CA THR A 104 -12.20 13.38 -11.95
C THR A 104 -12.10 13.08 -10.45
N LEU A 105 -13.00 12.25 -9.93
CA LEU A 105 -12.95 11.82 -8.53
C LEU A 105 -11.66 11.06 -8.23
N ALA A 106 -11.25 10.13 -9.09
CA ALA A 106 -9.98 9.41 -8.92
C ALA A 106 -8.78 10.35 -8.95
N ALA A 107 -8.74 11.31 -9.89
CA ALA A 107 -7.68 12.31 -9.98
C ALA A 107 -7.61 13.18 -8.72
N LEU A 108 -8.77 13.62 -8.19
CA LEU A 108 -8.83 14.39 -6.95
C LEU A 108 -8.29 13.58 -5.75
N ILE A 109 -8.72 12.32 -5.60
CA ILE A 109 -8.25 11.42 -4.55
C ILE A 109 -6.74 11.23 -4.68
N PHE A 110 -6.22 10.94 -5.88
CA PHE A 110 -4.79 10.76 -6.10
C PHE A 110 -3.98 12.01 -5.82
N PHE A 111 -4.51 13.19 -6.14
CA PHE A 111 -3.85 14.45 -5.83
C PHE A 111 -3.75 14.69 -4.31
N ILE A 112 -4.84 14.42 -3.56
CA ILE A 112 -4.86 14.55 -2.09
C ILE A 112 -3.87 13.56 -1.47
N PHE A 113 -3.93 12.29 -1.87
CA PHE A 113 -3.12 11.21 -1.28
C PHE A 113 -1.82 10.94 -2.03
N ARG A 114 -1.31 11.87 -2.86
CA ARG A 114 -0.15 11.62 -3.72
C ARG A 114 1.10 11.15 -2.95
N TYR A 115 1.33 11.68 -1.76
CA TYR A 115 2.49 11.33 -0.93
C TYR A 115 2.38 9.96 -0.24
N HIS A 116 1.23 9.26 -0.35
CA HIS A 116 1.12 7.83 0.00
C HIS A 116 1.60 6.91 -1.13
N PHE A 117 1.84 7.44 -2.34
CA PHE A 117 2.31 6.64 -3.48
C PHE A 117 3.84 6.49 -3.49
N GLU A 118 4.38 6.10 -2.35
CA GLU A 118 5.81 5.88 -2.14
C GLU A 118 6.33 4.59 -2.80
N ILE A 119 7.65 4.49 -2.93
CA ILE A 119 8.34 3.25 -3.33
C ILE A 119 8.60 2.39 -2.10
N ARG A 120 7.58 1.72 -1.62
CA ARG A 120 7.62 0.84 -0.45
C ARG A 120 7.33 -0.61 -0.83
N PRO A 121 7.77 -1.59 -0.05
CA PRO A 121 7.47 -3.01 -0.31
C PRO A 121 5.96 -3.30 -0.46
N VAL A 122 5.06 -2.53 0.18
CA VAL A 122 3.60 -2.66 0.03
C VAL A 122 3.13 -2.49 -1.41
N LEU A 123 3.85 -1.71 -2.23
CA LEU A 123 3.56 -1.55 -3.66
C LEU A 123 3.66 -2.89 -4.40
N VAL A 124 4.64 -3.73 -4.06
CA VAL A 124 4.77 -5.09 -4.63
C VAL A 124 3.61 -5.98 -4.16
N SER A 125 3.18 -5.84 -2.90
CA SER A 125 2.00 -6.55 -2.40
C SER A 125 0.73 -6.18 -3.17
N LEU A 126 0.54 -4.90 -3.47
CA LEU A 126 -0.59 -4.42 -4.30
C LEU A 126 -0.51 -4.94 -5.73
N LEU A 127 0.69 -4.99 -6.31
CA LEU A 127 0.91 -5.57 -7.64
C LEU A 127 0.49 -7.05 -7.67
N PHE A 128 0.95 -7.85 -6.71
CA PHE A 128 0.61 -9.26 -6.61
C PHE A 128 -0.87 -9.48 -6.30
N LEU A 129 -1.47 -8.69 -5.42
CA LEU A 129 -2.93 -8.69 -5.19
C LEU A 129 -3.70 -8.35 -6.47
N GLY A 130 -3.25 -7.37 -7.25
CA GLY A 130 -3.85 -7.02 -8.54
C GLY A 130 -3.80 -8.17 -9.55
N ILE A 131 -2.71 -8.94 -9.56
CA ILE A 131 -2.61 -10.17 -10.37
C ILE A 131 -3.57 -11.23 -9.82
N TYR A 132 -3.61 -11.45 -8.51
CA TYR A 132 -4.53 -12.39 -7.85
C TYR A 132 -5.98 -12.03 -8.10
N TRP A 133 -6.33 -10.74 -8.08
CA TRP A 133 -7.64 -10.20 -8.41
C TRP A 133 -8.13 -10.69 -9.78
N ASN A 134 -7.21 -10.87 -10.73
CA ASN A 134 -7.51 -11.31 -12.09
C ASN A 134 -7.44 -12.84 -12.28
N LEU A 135 -6.63 -13.55 -11.51
CA LEU A 135 -6.37 -14.99 -11.71
C LEU A 135 -7.18 -15.88 -10.77
N LEU A 136 -7.18 -15.60 -9.45
CA LEU A 136 -7.79 -16.49 -8.45
C LEU A 136 -9.29 -16.74 -8.67
N PRO A 137 -10.13 -15.71 -9.00
CA PRO A 137 -11.54 -15.97 -9.30
C PRO A 137 -11.74 -16.89 -10.52
N LYS A 138 -10.82 -16.87 -11.48
CA LYS A 138 -10.88 -17.75 -12.66
C LYS A 138 -10.49 -19.18 -12.32
N ILE A 139 -9.47 -19.38 -11.47
CA ILE A 139 -9.01 -20.67 -10.99
C ILE A 139 -10.08 -21.34 -10.12
N LEU A 140 -10.53 -20.62 -9.08
CA LEU A 140 -11.41 -21.16 -8.05
C LEU A 140 -12.87 -21.33 -8.53
N ASN A 141 -13.31 -20.54 -9.52
CA ASN A 141 -14.64 -20.67 -10.14
C ASN A 141 -14.62 -21.53 -11.43
N SER A 142 -13.52 -22.23 -11.70
CA SER A 142 -13.44 -23.10 -12.89
C SER A 142 -14.38 -24.30 -12.74
N SER A 143 -15.41 -24.34 -13.54
CA SER A 143 -16.49 -25.33 -13.50
C SER A 143 -16.15 -26.68 -14.07
N ARG A 144 -15.02 -26.81 -14.76
CA ARG A 144 -14.65 -28.03 -15.47
C ARG A 144 -14.17 -29.15 -14.55
N PHE A 145 -14.06 -28.90 -13.24
CA PHE A 145 -13.95 -29.96 -12.21
C PHE A 145 -15.25 -30.78 -12.03
N SER A 146 -16.35 -30.36 -12.66
CA SER A 146 -17.66 -30.93 -12.41
C SER A 146 -18.01 -32.15 -13.29
N THR A 147 -17.39 -32.33 -14.45
CA THR A 147 -17.87 -33.33 -15.40
C THR A 147 -16.73 -34.06 -16.12
N ARG A 148 -16.58 -35.34 -15.83
CA ARG A 148 -15.97 -36.41 -16.62
C ARG A 148 -14.45 -36.56 -16.74
N THR A 149 -13.59 -35.59 -16.49
CA THR A 149 -12.13 -35.78 -16.54
C THR A 149 -11.48 -35.45 -15.21
N SER A 150 -10.62 -36.32 -14.69
CA SER A 150 -9.89 -36.18 -13.44
C SER A 150 -8.73 -35.18 -13.51
N SER A 151 -8.50 -34.54 -14.66
CA SER A 151 -7.38 -33.65 -14.92
C SER A 151 -7.81 -32.18 -14.96
N LEU A 152 -6.99 -31.30 -14.36
CA LEU A 152 -7.08 -29.85 -14.52
C LEU A 152 -6.89 -29.48 -16.00
N GLU A 153 -7.73 -28.58 -16.50
CA GLU A 153 -7.49 -28.00 -17.82
C GLU A 153 -6.10 -27.32 -17.84
N PRO A 154 -5.26 -27.53 -18.87
CA PRO A 154 -3.92 -26.98 -18.94
C PRO A 154 -3.84 -25.48 -18.60
N ARG A 155 -4.78 -24.69 -19.08
CA ARG A 155 -4.84 -23.26 -18.78
C ARG A 155 -5.01 -22.97 -17.28
N THR A 156 -5.88 -23.70 -16.60
CA THR A 156 -6.12 -23.55 -15.15
C THR A 156 -4.90 -24.00 -14.37
N PHE A 157 -4.25 -25.06 -14.82
CA PHE A 157 -2.99 -25.55 -14.24
C PHE A 157 -1.88 -24.48 -14.32
N PHE A 158 -1.63 -23.90 -15.50
CA PHE A 158 -0.64 -22.84 -15.65
C PHE A 158 -0.95 -21.60 -14.81
N MET A 159 -2.23 -21.19 -14.74
CA MET A 159 -2.64 -20.09 -13.86
C MET A 159 -2.38 -20.42 -12.39
N LEU A 160 -2.62 -21.65 -11.95
CA LEU A 160 -2.35 -22.08 -10.57
C LEU A 160 -0.85 -22.05 -10.27
N ILE A 161 -0.01 -22.61 -11.14
CA ILE A 161 1.44 -22.53 -11.00
C ILE A 161 1.91 -21.08 -10.92
N SER A 162 1.42 -20.21 -11.79
CA SER A 162 1.76 -18.78 -11.76
C SER A 162 1.42 -18.14 -10.40
N VAL A 163 0.26 -18.44 -9.84
CA VAL A 163 -0.16 -17.94 -8.53
C VAL A 163 0.74 -18.48 -7.41
N LEU A 164 1.13 -19.76 -7.45
CA LEU A 164 2.05 -20.36 -6.46
C LEU A 164 3.46 -19.75 -6.55
N VAL A 165 3.99 -19.54 -7.76
CA VAL A 165 5.28 -18.87 -7.97
C VAL A 165 5.24 -17.44 -7.45
N ILE A 166 4.16 -16.69 -7.73
CA ILE A 166 3.98 -15.34 -7.22
C ILE A 166 3.93 -15.36 -5.69
N GLN A 167 3.22 -16.31 -5.07
CA GLN A 167 3.17 -16.43 -3.61
C GLN A 167 4.55 -16.69 -3.01
N TRP A 168 5.31 -17.57 -3.63
CA TRP A 168 6.69 -17.87 -3.22
C TRP A 168 7.57 -16.62 -3.30
N LEU A 169 7.57 -15.90 -4.43
CA LEU A 169 8.29 -14.62 -4.56
C LEU A 169 7.84 -13.59 -3.53
N TRP A 170 6.52 -13.50 -3.28
CA TRP A 170 5.95 -12.52 -2.37
C TRP A 170 6.46 -12.67 -0.93
N CYS A 171 6.70 -13.90 -0.47
CA CYS A 171 7.24 -14.17 0.86
C CYS A 171 8.56 -13.45 1.16
N LYS A 172 9.36 -13.14 0.13
CA LYS A 172 10.65 -12.43 0.24
C LYS A 172 10.62 -11.02 -0.36
N CYS A 173 9.43 -10.54 -0.75
CA CYS A 173 9.23 -9.15 -1.19
C CYS A 173 8.65 -8.27 -0.10
N GLN A 174 7.73 -8.83 0.74
CA GLN A 174 7.01 -8.04 1.73
C GLN A 174 6.30 -8.93 2.76
N GLY A 175 6.34 -8.54 4.04
CA GLY A 175 5.70 -9.29 5.14
C GLY A 175 4.17 -9.44 5.05
N LEU A 176 3.50 -8.69 4.15
CA LEU A 176 2.06 -8.81 3.89
C LEU A 176 1.69 -9.95 2.92
N TYR A 177 2.58 -10.88 2.61
CA TYR A 177 2.28 -12.01 1.72
C TYR A 177 1.11 -12.88 2.20
N ILE A 178 0.76 -12.82 3.49
CA ILE A 178 -0.44 -13.47 4.05
C ILE A 178 -1.74 -12.99 3.39
N LEU A 179 -1.75 -11.80 2.77
CA LEU A 179 -2.88 -11.29 2.02
C LEU A 179 -3.23 -12.17 0.80
N GLY A 180 -2.28 -12.92 0.25
CA GLY A 180 -2.52 -13.86 -0.84
C GLY A 180 -3.49 -14.99 -0.44
N PRO A 181 -3.17 -15.82 0.57
CA PRO A 181 -4.10 -16.80 1.12
C PRO A 181 -5.42 -16.19 1.62
N LEU A 182 -5.39 -15.04 2.30
CA LEU A 182 -6.60 -14.35 2.76
C LEU A 182 -7.50 -13.92 1.60
N PHE A 183 -6.91 -13.44 0.51
CA PHE A 183 -7.66 -13.12 -0.70
C PHE A 183 -8.28 -14.36 -1.34
N ALA A 184 -7.56 -15.50 -1.37
CA ALA A 184 -8.12 -16.77 -1.82
C ALA A 184 -9.33 -17.19 -0.97
N VAL A 185 -9.24 -17.03 0.36
CA VAL A 185 -10.37 -17.27 1.27
C VAL A 185 -11.55 -16.32 0.96
N ALA A 186 -11.30 -15.03 0.68
CA ALA A 186 -12.34 -14.08 0.31
C ALA A 186 -13.07 -14.48 -1.00
N VAL A 187 -12.30 -14.95 -2.00
CA VAL A 187 -12.88 -15.48 -3.25
C VAL A 187 -13.77 -16.70 -2.98
N LEU A 188 -13.30 -17.63 -2.14
CA LEU A 188 -14.05 -18.82 -1.76
C LEU A 188 -15.29 -18.47 -0.94
N ALA A 189 -15.17 -17.55 0.03
CA ALA A 189 -16.30 -17.09 0.82
C ALA A 189 -17.41 -16.49 -0.05
N SER A 190 -17.02 -15.67 -1.03
CA SER A 190 -17.97 -15.13 -2.02
C SER A 190 -18.66 -16.25 -2.82
N ALA A 191 -17.87 -17.22 -3.33
CA ALA A 191 -18.41 -18.32 -4.14
C ALA A 191 -19.30 -19.26 -3.32
N TRP A 192 -18.93 -19.55 -2.06
CA TRP A 192 -19.70 -20.42 -1.17
C TRP A 192 -20.98 -19.73 -0.69
N LEU A 193 -20.93 -18.43 -0.43
CA LEU A 193 -22.11 -17.63 -0.09
C LEU A 193 -23.15 -17.64 -1.21
N ASP A 194 -22.70 -17.50 -2.47
CA ASP A 194 -23.58 -17.59 -3.64
C ASP A 194 -24.15 -19.00 -3.79
N ALA A 195 -23.35 -20.05 -3.61
CA ALA A 195 -23.82 -21.43 -3.65
C ALA A 195 -24.87 -21.70 -2.54
N TRP A 196 -24.66 -21.19 -1.32
CA TRP A 196 -25.59 -21.30 -0.21
C TRP A 196 -26.94 -20.59 -0.51
N ARG A 197 -26.88 -19.35 -1.02
CA ARG A 197 -28.08 -18.58 -1.40
C ARG A 197 -28.90 -19.27 -2.47
N LEU A 198 -28.22 -19.89 -3.43
CA LEU A 198 -28.86 -20.60 -4.53
C LEU A 198 -29.24 -22.04 -4.17
N LYS A 199 -28.98 -22.46 -2.92
CA LYS A 199 -29.18 -23.83 -2.44
C LYS A 199 -28.46 -24.90 -3.28
N ILE A 200 -27.29 -24.55 -3.84
CA ILE A 200 -26.47 -25.44 -4.68
C ILE A 200 -25.46 -26.17 -3.79
N LYS A 201 -25.45 -27.50 -3.85
CA LYS A 201 -24.45 -28.34 -3.18
C LYS A 201 -23.17 -28.40 -4.01
N LEU A 202 -22.06 -27.85 -3.49
CA LEU A 202 -20.76 -27.94 -4.13
C LEU A 202 -20.21 -29.37 -4.09
N PRO A 203 -19.70 -29.92 -5.20
CA PRO A 203 -19.08 -31.25 -5.25
C PRO A 203 -17.92 -31.39 -4.25
N LYS A 204 -17.79 -32.55 -3.60
CA LYS A 204 -16.71 -32.83 -2.63
C LYS A 204 -15.32 -32.57 -3.22
N ARG A 205 -15.07 -32.99 -4.47
CA ARG A 205 -13.79 -32.77 -5.18
C ARG A 205 -13.45 -31.30 -5.34
N LEU A 206 -14.44 -30.45 -5.68
CA LEU A 206 -14.24 -29.01 -5.82
C LEU A 206 -13.91 -28.36 -4.46
N ARG A 207 -14.57 -28.77 -3.38
CA ARG A 207 -14.27 -28.28 -2.02
C ARG A 207 -12.86 -28.67 -1.59
N LEU A 208 -12.43 -29.90 -1.87
CA LEU A 208 -11.05 -30.36 -1.59
C LEU A 208 -10.02 -29.58 -2.40
N PHE A 209 -10.30 -29.30 -3.68
CA PHE A 209 -9.43 -28.46 -4.51
C PHE A 209 -9.30 -27.04 -3.93
N HIS A 210 -10.42 -26.43 -3.53
CA HIS A 210 -10.43 -25.11 -2.88
C HIS A 210 -9.54 -25.08 -1.62
N VAL A 211 -9.73 -26.04 -0.72
CA VAL A 211 -8.89 -26.18 0.49
C VAL A 211 -7.43 -26.40 0.11
N GLY A 212 -7.17 -27.27 -0.86
CA GLY A 212 -5.82 -27.56 -1.35
C GLY A 212 -5.09 -26.31 -1.86
N VAL A 213 -5.78 -25.43 -2.60
CA VAL A 213 -5.19 -24.16 -3.08
C VAL A 213 -4.81 -23.26 -1.91
N VAL A 214 -5.69 -23.08 -0.92
CA VAL A 214 -5.40 -22.23 0.25
C VAL A 214 -4.22 -22.80 1.06
N LEU A 215 -4.21 -24.12 1.29
CA LEU A 215 -3.11 -24.77 2.01
C LEU A 215 -1.79 -24.68 1.25
N ALA A 216 -1.81 -24.83 -0.09
CA ALA A 216 -0.63 -24.65 -0.92
C ALA A 216 -0.05 -23.22 -0.83
N LEU A 217 -0.92 -22.18 -0.85
CA LEU A 217 -0.49 -20.80 -0.67
C LEU A 217 0.11 -20.56 0.72
N LEU A 218 -0.49 -21.12 1.77
CA LEU A 218 0.00 -21.04 3.15
C LEU A 218 1.32 -21.80 3.35
N ALA A 219 1.59 -22.83 2.54
CA ALA A 219 2.80 -23.62 2.63
C ALA A 219 4.03 -22.96 1.96
N MET A 220 3.84 -21.92 1.12
CA MET A 220 4.95 -21.30 0.37
C MET A 220 6.10 -20.77 1.24
N PRO A 221 5.88 -20.17 2.43
CA PRO A 221 6.97 -19.74 3.31
C PRO A 221 7.94 -20.88 3.69
N PHE A 222 7.43 -22.11 3.82
CA PHE A 222 8.25 -23.28 4.20
C PHE A 222 9.20 -23.77 3.09
N LEU A 223 9.07 -23.23 1.88
CA LEU A 223 9.99 -23.49 0.77
C LEU A 223 11.22 -22.54 0.78
N HIS A 224 11.27 -21.63 1.74
CA HIS A 224 12.43 -20.77 2.00
C HIS A 224 13.24 -21.29 3.19
N SER A 225 14.51 -20.89 3.27
CA SER A 225 15.44 -21.31 4.34
C SER A 225 14.96 -20.97 5.74
N GLU A 226 14.24 -19.84 5.88
CA GLU A 226 13.73 -19.36 7.17
C GLU A 226 12.46 -20.11 7.64
N GLY A 227 11.80 -20.85 6.76
CA GLY A 227 10.70 -21.78 7.08
C GLY A 227 9.65 -21.22 8.03
N LEU A 228 9.63 -21.76 9.26
CA LEU A 228 8.67 -21.38 10.29
C LEU A 228 8.78 -19.89 10.70
N ASN A 229 9.98 -19.35 10.79
CA ASN A 229 10.18 -17.95 11.17
C ASN A 229 9.59 -17.01 10.13
N LEU A 230 9.74 -17.33 8.85
CA LEU A 230 9.09 -16.60 7.77
C LEU A 230 7.56 -16.74 7.87
N PHE A 231 7.04 -17.96 8.09
CA PHE A 231 5.60 -18.19 8.26
C PHE A 231 4.99 -17.39 9.42
N LEU A 232 5.68 -17.25 10.53
CA LEU A 232 5.21 -16.52 11.72
C LEU A 232 5.37 -15.00 11.60
N TYR A 233 6.19 -14.50 10.69
CA TYR A 233 6.51 -13.08 10.55
C TYR A 233 5.28 -12.16 10.43
N PRO A 234 4.24 -12.44 9.60
CA PRO A 234 3.07 -11.59 9.48
C PRO A 234 2.29 -11.42 10.78
N PHE A 235 2.28 -12.43 11.65
CA PHE A 235 1.57 -12.39 12.93
C PHE A 235 2.29 -11.48 13.93
N GLY A 236 3.63 -11.52 13.97
CA GLY A 236 4.43 -10.59 14.75
C GLY A 236 4.33 -9.14 14.25
N LEU A 237 4.20 -8.95 12.92
CA LEU A 237 3.97 -7.63 12.33
C LEU A 237 2.58 -7.09 12.70
N LEU A 238 1.55 -7.94 12.68
CA LEU A 238 0.19 -7.57 13.07
C LEU A 238 0.12 -7.16 14.55
N ASP A 239 0.79 -7.89 15.45
CA ASP A 239 0.86 -7.54 16.87
C ASP A 239 1.43 -6.12 17.06
N ARG A 240 2.53 -5.79 16.38
CA ARG A 240 3.14 -4.45 16.46
C ARG A 240 2.30 -3.34 15.83
N LEU A 241 1.48 -3.67 14.83
CA LEU A 241 0.58 -2.71 14.19
C LEU A 241 -0.61 -2.36 15.11
N VAL A 242 -1.15 -3.37 15.80
CA VAL A 242 -2.37 -3.22 16.61
C VAL A 242 -2.07 -3.00 18.10
N GLY A 243 -0.85 -3.36 18.55
CA GLY A 243 -0.47 -3.25 19.96
C GLY A 243 -1.22 -4.23 20.86
N MET A 244 -1.42 -5.48 20.40
CA MET A 244 -2.16 -6.50 21.16
C MET A 244 -1.41 -6.94 22.42
N THR A 245 -0.09 -6.92 22.39
CA THR A 245 0.74 -7.20 23.56
C THR A 245 1.28 -5.90 24.17
N PRO A 246 1.50 -5.83 25.50
CA PRO A 246 2.13 -4.65 26.13
C PRO A 246 3.46 -4.26 25.49
N SER A 247 4.27 -5.23 25.10
CA SER A 247 5.54 -5.02 24.40
C SER A 247 5.41 -4.50 22.97
N ALA A 248 4.22 -4.55 22.37
CA ALA A 248 3.99 -4.02 21.03
C ALA A 248 3.28 -2.65 21.04
N ALA A 249 2.70 -2.25 22.18
CA ALA A 249 1.90 -1.04 22.32
C ALA A 249 2.67 0.23 21.94
N VAL A 250 3.94 0.35 22.35
CA VAL A 250 4.79 1.49 22.01
C VAL A 250 4.96 1.69 20.50
N PHE A 251 5.06 0.61 19.73
CA PHE A 251 5.18 0.71 18.26
C PHE A 251 3.86 1.12 17.60
N ALA A 252 2.73 0.74 18.18
CA ALA A 252 1.42 1.12 17.67
C ALA A 252 1.10 2.60 17.95
N SER A 253 1.52 3.14 19.11
CA SER A 253 1.25 4.53 19.53
C SER A 253 2.23 5.54 18.94
N GLU A 254 3.53 5.19 18.89
CA GLU A 254 4.59 6.15 18.54
C GLU A 254 4.87 6.23 17.04
N ILE A 255 4.60 5.18 16.27
CA ILE A 255 4.76 5.22 14.82
C ILE A 255 3.50 5.81 14.21
N ALA A 256 3.59 7.05 13.69
CA ALA A 256 2.44 7.81 13.17
C ALA A 256 1.58 7.01 12.17
N GLU A 257 2.21 6.28 11.25
CA GLU A 257 1.53 5.47 10.23
C GLU A 257 0.72 4.28 10.81
N ASN A 258 1.02 3.84 12.03
CA ASN A 258 0.28 2.78 12.72
C ASN A 258 -0.95 3.32 13.44
N ARG A 259 -1.03 4.64 13.66
CA ARG A 259 -2.17 5.27 14.32
C ARG A 259 -3.39 5.32 13.39
N SER A 260 -4.56 5.30 14.01
CA SER A 260 -5.81 5.43 13.26
C SER A 260 -5.98 6.83 12.69
N PRO A 261 -6.68 7.00 11.54
CA PRO A 261 -6.96 8.34 11.01
C PRO A 261 -7.80 9.20 11.97
N PHE A 262 -8.54 8.59 12.90
CA PHE A 262 -9.25 9.33 13.96
C PHE A 262 -8.27 9.92 14.98
N THR A 263 -7.29 9.13 15.42
CA THR A 263 -6.27 9.59 16.39
C THR A 263 -5.42 10.70 15.79
N LEU A 264 -5.00 10.57 14.52
CA LEU A 264 -4.25 11.60 13.80
C LEU A 264 -5.06 12.90 13.63
N LEU A 265 -6.34 12.77 13.28
CA LEU A 265 -7.24 13.92 13.16
C LEU A 265 -7.41 14.66 14.50
N MET A 266 -7.56 13.93 15.60
CA MET A 266 -7.65 14.52 16.95
C MET A 266 -6.34 15.21 17.37
N ALA A 267 -5.20 14.72 16.91
CA ALA A 267 -3.89 15.34 17.11
C ALA A 267 -3.64 16.54 16.17
N GLY A 268 -4.56 16.83 15.24
CA GLY A 268 -4.40 17.91 14.25
C GLY A 268 -3.41 17.58 13.12
N GLU A 269 -3.00 16.30 13.01
CA GLU A 269 -2.05 15.85 12.00
C GLU A 269 -2.79 15.47 10.71
N ASN A 270 -2.33 15.98 9.54
CA ASN A 270 -2.87 15.64 8.21
C ASN A 270 -4.41 15.71 8.12
N ALA A 271 -5.04 16.72 8.75
CA ALA A 271 -6.48 16.78 8.97
C ALA A 271 -7.32 16.57 7.70
N LEU A 272 -6.94 17.17 6.56
CA LEU A 272 -7.65 17.01 5.30
C LEU A 272 -7.61 15.56 4.82
N GLU A 273 -6.44 14.93 4.83
CA GLU A 273 -6.26 13.55 4.39
C GLU A 273 -7.04 12.61 5.29
N CYS A 274 -6.97 12.79 6.62
CA CYS A 274 -7.73 11.98 7.59
C CYS A 274 -9.24 12.08 7.39
N VAL A 275 -9.79 13.29 7.21
CA VAL A 275 -11.23 13.50 6.96
C VAL A 275 -11.67 12.81 5.67
N VAL A 276 -10.91 12.99 4.58
CA VAL A 276 -11.24 12.37 3.29
C VAL A 276 -11.12 10.85 3.39
N MET A 277 -10.10 10.32 4.06
CA MET A 277 -9.90 8.89 4.29
C MET A 277 -11.08 8.28 5.06
N ILE A 278 -11.47 8.88 6.18
CA ILE A 278 -12.62 8.44 6.99
C ILE A 278 -13.90 8.46 6.14
N ALA A 279 -14.13 9.54 5.39
CA ALA A 279 -15.32 9.67 4.54
C ALA A 279 -15.38 8.60 3.44
N LEU A 280 -14.26 8.32 2.77
CA LEU A 280 -14.18 7.28 1.73
C LEU A 280 -14.36 5.87 2.34
N CYS A 281 -13.74 5.58 3.49
CA CYS A 281 -13.92 4.31 4.19
C CYS A 281 -15.36 4.12 4.64
N ALA A 282 -15.98 5.15 5.22
CA ALA A 282 -17.40 5.13 5.62
C ALA A 282 -18.31 4.88 4.41
N ALA A 283 -18.08 5.57 3.29
CA ALA A 283 -18.83 5.34 2.05
C ALA A 283 -18.67 3.90 1.55
N GLY A 284 -17.47 3.34 1.61
CA GLY A 284 -17.18 1.95 1.27
C GLY A 284 -17.91 0.95 2.16
N LEU A 285 -17.89 1.17 3.48
CA LEU A 285 -18.59 0.34 4.46
C LEU A 285 -20.11 0.39 4.28
N VAL A 286 -20.68 1.60 4.12
CA VAL A 286 -22.12 1.79 3.87
C VAL A 286 -22.52 1.09 2.58
N PHE A 287 -21.74 1.22 1.52
CA PHE A 287 -22.01 0.54 0.24
C PHE A 287 -21.95 -0.99 0.40
N ALA A 288 -20.94 -1.52 1.08
CA ALA A 288 -20.81 -2.96 1.32
C ALA A 288 -21.97 -3.49 2.17
N ALA A 289 -22.33 -2.79 3.26
CA ALA A 289 -23.45 -3.15 4.14
C ALA A 289 -24.80 -3.11 3.40
N TRP A 290 -25.06 -2.03 2.66
CA TRP A 290 -26.31 -1.86 1.91
C TRP A 290 -26.50 -2.94 0.83
N THR A 291 -25.44 -3.31 0.12
CA THR A 291 -25.50 -4.37 -0.89
C THR A 291 -25.63 -5.75 -0.26
N ALA A 292 -24.98 -5.99 0.89
CA ALA A 292 -25.13 -7.21 1.67
C ALA A 292 -26.59 -7.36 2.17
N PHE A 293 -27.18 -6.29 2.69
CA PHE A 293 -28.58 -6.25 3.12
C PHE A 293 -29.55 -6.58 1.98
N LYS A 294 -29.26 -6.11 0.75
CA LYS A 294 -30.02 -6.47 -0.46
C LYS A 294 -29.73 -7.88 -0.99
N GLY A 295 -28.99 -8.70 -0.27
CA GLY A 295 -28.63 -10.05 -0.69
C GLY A 295 -27.65 -10.09 -1.88
N ARG A 296 -26.87 -9.03 -2.14
CA ARG A 296 -25.93 -8.91 -3.26
C ARG A 296 -24.47 -8.84 -2.83
N CYS A 297 -24.14 -9.47 -1.68
CA CYS A 297 -22.75 -9.50 -1.20
C CYS A 297 -21.90 -10.42 -2.09
N GLY A 298 -20.89 -9.89 -2.73
CA GLY A 298 -19.91 -10.62 -3.54
C GLY A 298 -18.49 -10.26 -3.13
N LEU A 299 -17.49 -10.77 -3.85
CA LEU A 299 -16.05 -10.57 -3.56
C LEU A 299 -15.67 -9.11 -3.31
N ILE A 300 -16.14 -8.18 -4.15
CA ILE A 300 -15.82 -6.75 -4.02
C ILE A 300 -16.29 -6.18 -2.68
N HIS A 301 -17.45 -6.62 -2.18
CA HIS A 301 -18.02 -6.13 -0.92
C HIS A 301 -17.26 -6.68 0.29
N ILE A 302 -16.82 -7.95 0.23
CA ILE A 302 -15.98 -8.57 1.26
C ILE A 302 -14.63 -7.84 1.34
N CYS A 303 -13.97 -7.62 0.18
CA CYS A 303 -12.69 -6.94 0.13
C CYS A 303 -12.82 -5.47 0.55
N LEU A 304 -13.88 -4.78 0.12
CA LEU A 304 -14.12 -3.38 0.47
C LEU A 304 -14.35 -3.22 1.98
N PHE A 305 -15.13 -4.11 2.60
CA PHE A 305 -15.33 -4.11 4.03
C PHE A 305 -14.00 -4.35 4.78
N ALA A 306 -13.28 -5.42 4.41
CA ALA A 306 -12.03 -5.78 5.08
C ALA A 306 -10.97 -4.67 4.97
N THR A 307 -10.76 -4.12 3.76
CA THR A 307 -9.74 -3.09 3.54
C THR A 307 -10.13 -1.74 4.15
N ALA A 308 -11.43 -1.38 4.20
CA ALA A 308 -11.90 -0.18 4.89
C ALA A 308 -11.66 -0.27 6.41
N VAL A 309 -11.97 -1.43 7.02
CA VAL A 309 -11.69 -1.65 8.45
C VAL A 309 -10.19 -1.55 8.73
N LEU A 310 -9.34 -2.19 7.91
CA LEU A 310 -7.88 -2.09 8.06
C LEU A 310 -7.37 -0.65 7.94
N ALA A 311 -7.91 0.14 7.01
CA ALA A 311 -7.54 1.55 6.83
C ALA A 311 -7.98 2.42 8.02
N LEU A 312 -9.10 2.12 8.66
CA LEU A 312 -9.55 2.83 9.87
C LEU A 312 -8.78 2.43 11.13
N ILE A 313 -8.15 1.25 11.15
CA ILE A 313 -7.27 0.82 12.24
C ILE A 313 -5.92 1.53 12.16
N ALA A 314 -5.34 1.63 10.95
CA ALA A 314 -4.03 2.25 10.74
C ALA A 314 -3.99 2.94 9.37
N GLU A 315 -3.55 4.21 9.34
CA GLU A 315 -3.49 5.06 8.14
C GLU A 315 -2.75 4.38 6.98
N ARG A 316 -1.63 3.73 7.26
CA ARG A 316 -0.80 3.03 6.26
C ARG A 316 -1.55 1.99 5.41
N ASN A 317 -2.66 1.45 5.92
CA ASN A 317 -3.47 0.46 5.21
C ASN A 317 -4.41 1.08 4.17
N PHE A 318 -4.53 2.40 4.11
CA PHE A 318 -5.39 3.07 3.14
C PHE A 318 -5.01 2.76 1.69
N VAL A 319 -3.73 2.53 1.43
CA VAL A 319 -3.24 2.13 0.09
C VAL A 319 -3.80 0.78 -0.37
N LEU A 320 -4.20 -0.11 0.56
CA LEU A 320 -4.88 -1.38 0.24
C LEU A 320 -6.36 -1.14 -0.10
N PHE A 321 -7.00 -0.18 0.56
CA PHE A 321 -8.42 0.15 0.37
C PHE A 321 -8.67 0.85 -0.97
N LEU A 322 -7.81 1.78 -1.35
CA LEU A 322 -8.06 2.69 -2.47
C LEU A 322 -8.29 1.99 -3.83
N PRO A 323 -7.49 1.00 -4.27
CA PRO A 323 -7.74 0.28 -5.52
C PRO A 323 -9.07 -0.50 -5.50
N VAL A 324 -9.41 -1.09 -4.35
CA VAL A 324 -10.66 -1.85 -4.15
C VAL A 324 -11.87 -0.91 -4.20
N PHE A 325 -11.76 0.27 -3.55
CA PHE A 325 -12.80 1.31 -3.56
C PHE A 325 -13.10 1.80 -4.97
N LEU A 326 -12.08 2.15 -5.74
CA LEU A 326 -12.24 2.60 -7.12
C LEU A 326 -12.82 1.51 -8.04
N CYS A 327 -12.49 0.24 -7.77
CA CYS A 327 -13.11 -0.90 -8.45
C CYS A 327 -14.59 -1.01 -8.11
N GLY A 328 -14.97 -0.85 -6.85
CA GLY A 328 -16.37 -0.87 -6.38
C GLY A 328 -17.20 0.29 -6.96
N ALA A 329 -16.64 1.50 -6.92
CA ALA A 329 -17.29 2.72 -7.43
C ALA A 329 -17.60 2.65 -8.93
N ARG A 330 -16.84 1.89 -9.71
CA ARG A 330 -17.12 1.65 -11.13
C ARG A 330 -18.42 0.86 -11.38
N GLY A 331 -19.05 0.29 -10.35
CA GLY A 331 -20.21 -0.57 -10.50
C GLY A 331 -19.88 -1.88 -11.22
N SER A 332 -18.63 -2.35 -11.07
CA SER A 332 -18.23 -3.67 -11.52
C SER A 332 -19.05 -4.69 -10.74
N ARG A 333 -20.09 -5.22 -11.38
CA ARG A 333 -20.82 -6.39 -10.89
C ARG A 333 -19.86 -7.57 -10.90
N PHE A 334 -19.07 -7.69 -9.85
CA PHE A 334 -18.38 -8.91 -9.48
C PHE A 334 -19.46 -9.91 -9.03
N GLU A 335 -20.38 -10.20 -9.95
CA GLU A 335 -21.28 -11.31 -9.75
C GLU A 335 -20.46 -12.57 -10.02
N ALA A 336 -20.42 -13.44 -9.03
CA ALA A 336 -19.97 -14.82 -9.18
C ALA A 336 -20.88 -15.63 -10.12
N ARG A 337 -21.38 -15.01 -11.19
CA ARG A 337 -22.20 -15.64 -12.25
C ARG A 337 -21.47 -16.78 -12.97
N GLY A 338 -20.19 -16.98 -12.67
CA GLY A 338 -19.42 -18.12 -13.18
C GLY A 338 -20.00 -19.45 -12.70
N LEU A 339 -20.18 -19.63 -11.39
CA LEU A 339 -20.74 -20.85 -10.81
C LEU A 339 -22.25 -21.01 -11.13
N THR A 340 -23.01 -19.92 -11.04
CA THR A 340 -24.45 -19.92 -11.29
C THR A 340 -24.79 -20.29 -12.74
N ARG A 341 -24.11 -19.70 -13.75
CA ARG A 341 -24.36 -20.06 -15.16
C ARG A 341 -23.94 -21.48 -15.52
N LEU A 342 -22.97 -22.04 -14.81
CA LEU A 342 -22.46 -23.37 -15.07
C LEU A 342 -23.35 -24.47 -14.48
N VAL A 343 -23.86 -24.26 -13.29
CA VAL A 343 -24.80 -25.20 -12.66
C VAL A 343 -26.16 -25.14 -13.39
N VAL A 344 -26.61 -23.95 -13.79
CA VAL A 344 -27.84 -23.81 -14.59
C VAL A 344 -27.68 -24.42 -15.99
N ARG A 345 -26.51 -24.30 -16.65
CA ARG A 345 -26.26 -24.96 -17.95
C ARG A 345 -26.12 -26.48 -17.85
N SER A 346 -25.69 -27.01 -16.68
CA SER A 346 -25.60 -28.46 -16.48
C SER A 346 -26.92 -29.11 -16.06
N LEU A 347 -27.94 -28.30 -15.72
CA LEU A 347 -29.26 -28.76 -15.26
C LEU A 347 -30.41 -28.45 -16.23
N SER A 348 -30.16 -27.73 -17.32
CA SER A 348 -31.19 -27.44 -18.33
C SER A 348 -31.20 -28.53 -19.38
N PRO A 349 -32.30 -29.24 -19.60
CA PRO A 349 -32.50 -29.96 -20.85
C PRO A 349 -32.58 -28.98 -22.02
N VAL A 350 -32.05 -29.40 -23.15
CA VAL A 350 -32.12 -28.67 -24.41
C VAL A 350 -33.59 -28.54 -24.83
N GLU A 351 -34.16 -27.36 -24.67
CA GLU A 351 -35.41 -27.01 -25.37
C GLU A 351 -35.19 -25.78 -26.23
N GLY A 352 -35.62 -25.90 -27.46
CA GLY A 352 -35.41 -24.96 -28.55
C GLY A 352 -36.27 -23.70 -28.46
N PRO A 353 -36.05 -22.76 -29.38
CA PRO A 353 -36.66 -21.44 -29.32
C PRO A 353 -38.07 -21.42 -29.97
N ASN A 354 -39.07 -20.97 -29.25
CA ASN A 354 -40.33 -20.55 -29.86
C ASN A 354 -40.97 -19.35 -29.15
N HIS A 355 -41.24 -18.35 -30.00
CA HIS A 355 -42.34 -17.40 -30.02
C HIS A 355 -42.70 -16.58 -28.77
N VAL A 356 -42.54 -15.27 -28.87
CA VAL A 356 -43.71 -14.35 -28.88
C VAL A 356 -43.32 -13.06 -29.62
N SER A 357 -43.77 -12.92 -30.80
CA SER A 357 -43.95 -11.65 -31.49
C SER A 357 -45.45 -11.39 -31.60
N ARG A 358 -45.80 -10.12 -31.52
CA ARG A 358 -47.05 -9.43 -31.90
C ARG A 358 -47.81 -8.82 -30.75
N LEU A 359 -47.81 -7.53 -30.80
CA LEU A 359 -48.97 -6.64 -31.02
C LEU A 359 -48.54 -5.23 -30.64
N LEU A 360 -48.59 -4.29 -31.55
CA LEU A 360 -49.48 -3.16 -31.46
C LEU A 360 -49.38 -2.23 -32.66
N ILE A 361 -50.51 -1.98 -33.16
CA ILE A 361 -50.91 -1.11 -34.27
C ILE A 361 -51.23 0.29 -33.69
N GLY A 362 -50.82 1.35 -34.39
CA GLY A 362 -51.61 2.55 -34.57
C GLY A 362 -51.27 3.77 -33.72
N ASP A 363 -50.70 4.77 -34.28
CA ASP A 363 -51.28 6.11 -34.48
C ASP A 363 -50.17 7.15 -34.84
N ASN A 364 -50.28 7.75 -36.01
CA ASN A 364 -49.22 8.62 -36.56
C ASN A 364 -49.25 10.07 -36.04
N SER A 365 -50.28 10.50 -35.38
CA SER A 365 -50.39 11.89 -34.84
C SER A 365 -49.72 12.08 -33.50
N THR A 366 -49.51 11.02 -32.73
CA THR A 366 -48.80 11.06 -31.46
C THR A 366 -47.26 10.96 -31.59
N LYS A 367 -46.76 10.55 -32.77
CA LYS A 367 -45.31 10.39 -32.99
C LYS A 367 -44.58 11.72 -33.05
N VAL A 368 -45.13 12.75 -33.67
CA VAL A 368 -44.52 14.08 -33.79
C VAL A 368 -44.43 14.75 -32.42
N LEU A 369 -45.50 14.65 -31.62
CA LEU A 369 -45.49 15.22 -30.25
C LEU A 369 -44.53 14.47 -29.32
N LYS A 370 -44.49 13.14 -29.44
CA LYS A 370 -43.50 12.32 -28.70
C LYS A 370 -42.07 12.62 -29.11
N HIS A 371 -41.80 12.85 -30.41
CA HIS A 371 -40.47 13.29 -30.86
C HIS A 371 -40.11 14.68 -30.36
N LEU A 372 -41.03 15.63 -30.35
CA LEU A 372 -40.78 17.00 -29.85
C LEU A 372 -40.55 16.99 -28.33
N VAL A 373 -41.36 16.26 -27.56
CA VAL A 373 -41.20 16.09 -26.12
C VAL A 373 -39.89 15.33 -25.79
N SER A 374 -39.56 14.29 -26.57
CA SER A 374 -38.30 13.58 -26.46
C SER A 374 -37.09 14.47 -26.76
N TYR A 375 -37.18 15.35 -27.77
CA TYR A 375 -36.13 16.29 -28.14
C TYR A 375 -35.94 17.37 -27.09
N ILE A 376 -37.03 17.95 -26.57
CA ILE A 376 -36.98 18.93 -25.46
C ILE A 376 -36.47 18.27 -24.18
N SER A 377 -36.92 17.07 -23.83
CA SER A 377 -36.44 16.35 -22.65
C SER A 377 -34.95 15.96 -22.79
N SER A 378 -34.51 15.63 -24.02
CA SER A 378 -33.08 15.36 -24.28
C SER A 378 -32.23 16.63 -24.20
N LEU A 379 -32.71 17.78 -24.63
CA LEU A 379 -32.05 19.08 -24.49
C LEU A 379 -31.95 19.49 -23.00
N VAL A 380 -33.04 19.37 -22.24
CA VAL A 380 -33.09 19.68 -20.82
C VAL A 380 -32.23 18.74 -20.00
N SER A 381 -32.16 17.46 -20.37
CA SER A 381 -31.27 16.46 -19.73
C SER A 381 -29.81 16.59 -20.16
N SER A 382 -29.52 17.23 -21.30
CA SER A 382 -28.15 17.42 -21.81
C SER A 382 -27.42 18.57 -21.12
N PHE A 383 -28.15 19.62 -20.69
CA PHE A 383 -27.58 20.82 -20.11
C PHE A 383 -26.84 20.54 -18.75
N PRO A 384 -27.42 19.81 -17.79
CA PRO A 384 -26.71 19.40 -16.58
C PRO A 384 -25.50 18.53 -16.86
N SER A 385 -25.57 17.69 -17.90
CA SER A 385 -24.44 16.84 -18.30
C SER A 385 -23.29 17.62 -18.94
N LEU A 386 -23.57 18.71 -19.65
CA LEU A 386 -22.55 19.58 -20.23
C LEU A 386 -21.85 20.39 -19.15
N VAL A 387 -22.59 20.99 -18.22
CA VAL A 387 -22.02 21.72 -17.07
C VAL A 387 -21.15 20.80 -16.21
N SER A 388 -21.62 19.59 -15.91
CA SER A 388 -20.85 18.58 -15.19
C SER A 388 -19.55 18.16 -15.92
N ARG A 389 -19.57 18.08 -17.25
CA ARG A 389 -18.37 17.78 -18.04
C ARG A 389 -17.37 18.92 -18.04
N LEU A 390 -17.84 20.17 -18.22
CA LEU A 390 -16.98 21.34 -18.21
C LEU A 390 -16.33 21.52 -16.83
N SER A 391 -17.10 21.43 -15.73
CA SER A 391 -16.54 21.52 -14.38
C SER A 391 -15.54 20.38 -14.09
N SER A 392 -15.77 19.17 -14.56
CA SER A 392 -14.81 18.06 -14.45
C SER A 392 -13.51 18.35 -15.20
N LEU A 393 -13.58 18.86 -16.43
CA LEU A 393 -12.39 19.21 -17.23
C LEU A 393 -11.60 20.37 -16.62
N VAL A 394 -12.30 21.39 -16.12
CA VAL A 394 -11.67 22.52 -15.41
C VAL A 394 -10.95 22.04 -14.16
N LEU A 395 -11.58 21.16 -13.36
CA LEU A 395 -10.96 20.62 -12.15
C LEU A 395 -9.74 19.75 -12.49
N ILE A 396 -9.83 18.87 -13.48
CA ILE A 396 -8.68 18.07 -13.94
C ILE A 396 -7.55 19.00 -14.42
N GLY A 397 -7.85 19.99 -15.23
CA GLY A 397 -6.87 20.99 -15.69
C GLY A 397 -6.19 21.73 -14.54
N PHE A 398 -6.96 22.14 -13.53
CA PHE A 398 -6.44 22.77 -12.32
C PHE A 398 -5.51 21.83 -11.52
N LEU A 399 -5.92 20.58 -11.29
CA LEU A 399 -5.09 19.60 -10.59
C LEU A 399 -3.79 19.30 -11.35
N LEU A 400 -3.85 19.18 -12.67
CA LEU A 400 -2.66 19.01 -13.52
C LEU A 400 -1.76 20.25 -13.49
N GLY A 401 -2.33 21.45 -13.44
CA GLY A 401 -1.57 22.70 -13.27
C GLY A 401 -0.83 22.77 -11.94
N LEU A 402 -1.49 22.38 -10.85
CA LEU A 402 -0.87 22.28 -9.52
C LEU A 402 0.24 21.21 -9.49
N TRP A 403 0.00 20.07 -10.10
CA TRP A 403 0.99 19.01 -10.24
C TRP A 403 2.20 19.47 -11.05
N ALA A 404 1.99 20.10 -12.22
CA ALA A 404 3.08 20.60 -13.06
C ALA A 404 3.91 21.66 -12.32
N ARG A 405 3.25 22.58 -11.59
CA ARG A 405 3.94 23.55 -10.72
C ARG A 405 4.81 22.86 -9.66
N SER A 406 4.29 21.81 -9.02
CA SER A 406 5.06 21.04 -8.04
C SER A 406 6.27 20.36 -8.70
N LEU A 407 6.09 19.79 -9.89
CA LEU A 407 7.15 19.13 -10.64
C LEU A 407 8.30 20.07 -11.01
N LEU A 408 7.96 21.32 -11.41
CA LEU A 408 8.96 22.36 -11.71
C LEU A 408 9.73 22.85 -10.47
N ALA A 409 9.17 22.65 -9.28
CA ALA A 409 9.81 23.02 -8.01
C ALA A 409 10.72 21.91 -7.45
N TYR A 410 10.66 20.69 -7.97
CA TYR A 410 11.48 19.60 -7.49
C TYR A 410 12.91 19.70 -8.03
N ASP A 411 13.88 19.34 -7.19
CA ASP A 411 15.26 19.18 -7.61
C ASP A 411 15.43 18.01 -8.57
N SER A 412 16.32 18.15 -9.55
CA SER A 412 16.58 17.13 -10.58
C SER A 412 17.12 15.81 -10.01
N SER A 413 17.71 15.84 -8.81
CA SER A 413 18.16 14.64 -8.10
C SER A 413 17.01 13.75 -7.67
N MET A 414 15.78 14.27 -7.59
CA MET A 414 14.58 13.58 -7.08
C MET A 414 14.76 12.99 -5.67
N VAL A 415 15.58 13.65 -4.84
CA VAL A 415 15.77 13.34 -3.41
C VAL A 415 15.14 14.45 -2.57
N ALA A 416 14.39 14.10 -1.54
CA ALA A 416 13.86 15.06 -0.60
C ALA A 416 14.91 15.42 0.48
N PHE A 417 15.82 16.34 0.13
CA PHE A 417 16.95 16.76 0.98
C PHE A 417 16.55 17.17 2.39
N GLN A 418 15.33 17.70 2.57
CA GLN A 418 14.84 18.09 3.90
C GLN A 418 14.54 16.90 4.81
N ARG A 419 14.51 15.67 4.28
CA ARG A 419 14.19 14.44 5.02
C ARG A 419 15.38 13.57 5.34
N VAL A 420 16.52 13.79 4.68
CA VAL A 420 17.73 12.97 4.81
C VAL A 420 18.97 13.85 4.98
N PRO A 421 19.97 13.42 5.75
CA PRO A 421 21.13 14.22 6.13
C PRO A 421 22.18 14.29 5.02
N VAL A 422 21.85 14.77 3.81
CA VAL A 422 22.76 14.73 2.65
C VAL A 422 24.06 15.45 2.92
N GLY A 423 24.01 16.71 3.39
CA GLY A 423 25.20 17.51 3.68
C GLY A 423 26.00 16.95 4.87
N ALA A 424 25.32 16.63 5.95
CA ALA A 424 25.96 16.06 7.14
C ALA A 424 26.61 14.70 6.84
N ALA A 425 25.94 13.80 6.10
CA ALA A 425 26.49 12.50 5.72
C ALA A 425 27.76 12.65 4.84
N ALA A 426 27.71 13.56 3.85
CA ALA A 426 28.88 13.84 3.01
C ALA A 426 30.06 14.40 3.84
N TRP A 427 29.77 15.27 4.82
CA TRP A 427 30.79 15.78 5.74
C TRP A 427 31.36 14.65 6.62
N MET A 428 30.50 13.77 7.17
CA MET A 428 30.90 12.65 8.04
C MET A 428 31.80 11.64 7.32
N THR A 429 31.58 11.40 6.01
CA THR A 429 32.40 10.49 5.20
C THR A 429 33.90 10.85 5.20
N ILE A 430 34.22 12.14 5.29
CA ILE A 430 35.61 12.62 5.26
C ILE A 430 36.15 13.04 6.65
N HIS A 431 35.31 12.94 7.69
CA HIS A 431 35.70 13.30 9.06
C HIS A 431 35.41 12.10 9.98
N PRO A 432 36.37 11.19 10.15
CA PRO A 432 36.22 10.05 11.07
C PRO A 432 36.00 10.51 12.49
N HIS A 433 35.46 9.64 13.33
CA HIS A 433 35.27 9.88 14.77
C HIS A 433 35.66 8.64 15.57
N GLU A 434 35.87 8.84 16.86
CA GLU A 434 36.03 7.74 17.82
C GLU A 434 34.67 7.32 18.37
N GLY A 435 34.55 6.06 18.83
CA GLY A 435 33.34 5.53 19.44
C GLY A 435 32.20 5.26 18.44
N HIS A 436 31.00 5.06 18.97
CA HIS A 436 29.82 4.74 18.19
C HIS A 436 29.09 5.99 17.72
N LEU A 437 28.40 5.88 16.56
CA LEU A 437 27.50 6.89 16.04
C LEU A 437 26.11 6.73 16.66
N PHE A 438 25.56 7.81 17.24
CA PHE A 438 24.14 7.95 17.52
C PHE A 438 23.44 8.71 16.41
N ASN A 439 22.33 8.16 15.91
CA ASN A 439 21.48 8.80 14.90
C ASN A 439 20.00 8.58 15.22
N ASP A 440 19.15 9.46 14.72
CA ASP A 440 17.71 9.25 14.74
C ASP A 440 17.27 8.21 13.69
N ASP A 441 16.09 7.63 13.91
CA ASP A 441 15.54 6.55 13.07
C ASP A 441 15.38 6.92 11.59
N ARG A 442 15.14 8.20 11.30
CA ARG A 442 14.93 8.69 9.92
C ARG A 442 16.25 8.88 9.17
N ALA A 443 17.30 9.29 9.88
CA ALA A 443 18.62 9.49 9.27
C ALA A 443 19.33 8.15 9.01
N GLY A 444 19.11 7.15 9.87
CA GLY A 444 19.90 5.91 9.89
C GLY A 444 19.95 5.19 8.55
N GLY A 445 18.82 5.06 7.84
CA GLY A 445 18.80 4.40 6.54
C GLY A 445 19.68 5.10 5.50
N TYR A 446 19.67 6.44 5.48
CA TYR A 446 20.50 7.22 4.55
C TYR A 446 21.99 7.17 4.92
N LEU A 447 22.30 7.25 6.21
CA LEU A 447 23.67 7.12 6.71
C LEU A 447 24.26 5.76 6.33
N ALA A 448 23.54 4.67 6.58
CA ALA A 448 23.98 3.33 6.19
C ALA A 448 24.17 3.16 4.68
N PHE A 449 23.42 3.92 3.87
CA PHE A 449 23.54 3.88 2.41
C PHE A 449 24.79 4.65 1.91
N VAL A 450 25.09 5.80 2.52
CA VAL A 450 26.19 6.69 2.10
C VAL A 450 27.52 6.33 2.78
N ASN A 451 27.46 5.99 4.08
CA ASN A 451 28.63 5.68 4.92
C ASN A 451 28.53 4.23 5.44
N PRO A 452 28.69 3.22 4.58
CA PRO A 452 28.48 1.81 4.97
C PRO A 452 29.48 1.32 6.02
N ASP A 453 30.65 1.95 6.14
CA ASP A 453 31.69 1.60 7.10
C ASP A 453 31.38 2.09 8.52
N ASP A 454 30.44 3.01 8.68
CA ASP A 454 30.04 3.56 9.98
C ASP A 454 28.70 2.94 10.43
N SER A 455 28.76 2.11 11.47
CA SER A 455 27.59 1.39 11.98
C SER A 455 26.60 2.35 12.65
N ILE A 456 25.35 2.30 12.23
CA ILE A 456 24.27 3.15 12.74
C ILE A 456 23.67 2.64 14.06
N TYR A 457 23.07 3.55 14.85
CA TYR A 457 22.33 3.24 16.08
C TYR A 457 20.99 2.55 15.79
N ILE A 458 20.18 3.15 14.90
CA ILE A 458 18.82 2.74 14.58
C ILE A 458 18.44 3.18 13.15
N ASP A 459 17.49 2.48 12.56
CA ASP A 459 16.80 2.88 11.32
C ASP A 459 15.32 2.52 11.39
N GLY A 460 14.58 2.72 10.30
CA GLY A 460 13.14 2.44 10.22
C GLY A 460 12.71 0.98 10.42
N ARG A 461 13.66 0.03 10.58
CA ARG A 461 13.38 -1.38 10.84
C ARG A 461 13.05 -1.66 12.32
N PHE A 462 12.08 -0.94 12.88
CA PHE A 462 11.69 -1.10 14.29
C PHE A 462 11.31 -2.53 14.68
N ILE A 463 10.89 -3.37 13.71
CA ILE A 463 10.60 -4.79 13.96
C ILE A 463 11.81 -5.56 14.48
N LEU A 464 13.01 -5.09 14.20
CA LEU A 464 14.25 -5.71 14.68
C LEU A 464 14.60 -5.32 16.14
N LYS A 465 13.91 -4.35 16.73
CA LYS A 465 14.19 -3.83 18.06
C LYS A 465 13.21 -4.37 19.11
N THR A 466 13.66 -4.45 20.36
CA THR A 466 12.79 -4.74 21.51
C THR A 466 11.99 -3.50 21.91
N ALA A 467 10.89 -3.66 22.64
CA ALA A 467 10.13 -2.54 23.17
C ALA A 467 10.96 -1.70 24.13
N ASP A 468 11.64 -2.34 25.08
CA ASP A 468 12.48 -1.64 26.10
C ASP A 468 13.57 -0.78 25.44
N PHE A 469 14.21 -1.29 24.38
CA PHE A 469 15.16 -0.52 23.59
C PHE A 469 14.48 0.69 22.94
N PHE A 470 13.32 0.48 22.33
CA PHE A 470 12.62 1.55 21.61
C PHE A 470 12.07 2.61 22.58
N GLU A 471 11.51 2.22 23.71
CA GLU A 471 11.08 3.13 24.78
C GLU A 471 12.26 3.95 25.33
N ARG A 472 13.41 3.29 25.61
CA ARG A 472 14.61 3.99 26.04
C ARG A 472 15.09 5.01 25.00
N TYR A 473 15.11 4.63 23.72
CA TYR A 473 15.45 5.52 22.62
C TYR A 473 14.51 6.76 22.58
N LEU A 474 13.22 6.56 22.76
CA LEU A 474 12.25 7.66 22.76
C LEU A 474 12.47 8.63 23.95
N ARG A 475 12.79 8.08 25.12
CA ARG A 475 13.04 8.86 26.35
C ARG A 475 14.24 9.79 26.23
N TYR A 476 15.24 9.50 25.41
CA TYR A 476 16.38 10.39 25.21
C TYR A 476 16.00 11.81 24.78
N ALA A 477 14.92 11.95 24.05
CA ALA A 477 14.42 13.26 23.60
C ALA A 477 13.93 14.14 24.76
N ASP A 478 13.31 13.52 25.77
CA ASP A 478 12.70 14.20 26.92
C ASP A 478 13.60 14.21 28.15
N GLU A 479 14.54 13.26 28.24
CA GLU A 479 15.46 13.05 29.37
C GLU A 479 16.93 13.17 28.93
N PRO A 480 17.48 14.36 28.67
CA PRO A 480 18.85 14.54 28.20
C PRO A 480 19.91 13.92 29.14
N ALA A 481 19.66 13.93 30.44
CA ALA A 481 20.57 13.32 31.41
C ALA A 481 20.71 11.80 31.22
N LEU A 482 19.61 11.13 30.82
CA LEU A 482 19.63 9.71 30.47
C LEU A 482 20.49 9.47 29.23
N PHE A 483 20.34 10.32 28.19
CA PHE A 483 21.18 10.23 27.00
C PHE A 483 22.65 10.42 27.28
N MET A 484 23.02 11.44 28.08
CA MET A 484 24.42 11.70 28.45
C MET A 484 25.04 10.53 29.20
N HIS A 485 24.32 9.99 30.20
CA HIS A 485 24.77 8.80 30.93
C HIS A 485 24.99 7.60 29.98
N ASP A 486 24.10 7.40 29.03
CA ASP A 486 24.22 6.30 28.07
C ASP A 486 25.29 6.57 27.00
N ALA A 487 25.52 7.83 26.64
CA ALA A 487 26.59 8.19 25.73
C ALA A 487 27.96 7.80 26.29
N ASP A 488 28.18 8.04 27.57
CA ASP A 488 29.40 7.59 28.27
C ASP A 488 29.48 6.06 28.30
N SER A 489 28.44 5.41 28.82
CA SER A 489 28.46 3.96 29.08
C SER A 489 28.48 3.11 27.79
N LEU A 490 27.88 3.59 26.70
CA LEU A 490 27.82 2.94 25.39
C LEU A 490 28.93 3.44 24.44
N HIS A 491 29.80 4.33 24.89
CA HIS A 491 30.88 4.88 24.09
C HIS A 491 30.39 5.58 22.79
N ILE A 492 29.36 6.42 22.93
CA ILE A 492 28.82 7.21 21.79
C ILE A 492 29.72 8.42 21.57
N GLY A 493 30.56 8.39 20.55
CA GLY A 493 31.52 9.46 20.25
C GLY A 493 30.99 10.51 19.26
N ARG A 494 29.90 10.22 18.56
CA ARG A 494 29.26 11.16 17.63
C ARG A 494 27.75 11.03 17.67
N ALA A 495 27.04 12.17 17.56
CA ALA A 495 25.60 12.19 17.45
C ALA A 495 25.15 13.12 16.31
N ILE A 496 24.15 12.69 15.54
CA ILE A 496 23.53 13.49 14.48
C ILE A 496 22.02 13.62 14.73
N PHE A 497 21.53 14.87 14.65
CA PHE A 497 20.12 15.20 14.89
C PHE A 497 19.54 16.09 13.78
N PRO A 498 18.26 15.91 13.40
CA PRO A 498 17.54 16.85 12.56
C PRO A 498 17.17 18.10 13.34
N LEU A 499 17.29 19.29 12.72
CA LEU A 499 16.97 20.58 13.33
C LEU A 499 15.57 21.07 12.99
N ARG A 500 15.10 20.84 11.76
CA ARG A 500 13.87 21.46 11.23
C ARG A 500 12.72 20.49 11.02
N TYR A 501 13.01 19.38 10.45
CA TYR A 501 11.96 18.49 9.94
C TYR A 501 11.37 17.58 11.03
N TYR A 502 12.06 17.40 12.14
CA TYR A 502 11.66 16.52 13.22
C TYR A 502 12.03 17.13 14.56
N ALA A 503 11.07 17.84 15.15
CA ALA A 503 11.30 18.63 16.36
C ALA A 503 11.54 17.80 17.64
N ARG A 504 11.35 16.47 17.61
CA ARG A 504 11.49 15.59 18.78
C ARG A 504 12.79 15.85 19.57
N TRP A 505 13.91 16.01 18.87
CA TRP A 505 15.23 16.11 19.47
C TRP A 505 15.60 17.52 19.97
N GLY A 506 14.70 18.51 19.80
CA GLY A 506 15.00 19.90 20.13
C GLY A 506 15.44 20.11 21.58
N ASN A 507 14.81 19.43 22.55
CA ASN A 507 15.17 19.51 23.96
C ASN A 507 16.60 18.94 24.18
N LEU A 508 16.87 17.72 23.70
CA LEU A 508 18.19 17.09 23.83
C LEU A 508 19.29 17.97 23.19
N VAL A 509 19.10 18.43 21.96
CA VAL A 509 20.06 19.29 21.26
C VAL A 509 20.33 20.57 22.02
N SER A 510 19.30 21.19 22.64
CA SER A 510 19.46 22.42 23.42
C SER A 510 20.31 22.25 24.66
N VAL A 511 20.37 21.02 25.21
CA VAL A 511 21.24 20.67 26.38
C VAL A 511 22.65 20.30 25.92
N LEU A 512 22.78 19.55 24.81
CA LEU A 512 24.09 19.10 24.33
C LEU A 512 24.95 20.24 23.77
N VAL A 513 24.35 21.19 23.03
CA VAL A 513 25.10 22.28 22.36
C VAL A 513 25.93 23.14 23.35
N PRO A 514 25.43 23.56 24.53
CA PRO A 514 26.24 24.30 25.51
C PRO A 514 27.07 23.40 26.45
N HIS A 515 26.95 22.08 26.36
CA HIS A 515 27.63 21.17 27.28
C HIS A 515 29.13 21.02 26.97
N GLU A 516 29.99 21.10 27.96
CA GLU A 516 31.46 21.11 27.80
C GLU A 516 32.05 19.83 27.18
N ASP A 517 31.36 18.69 27.31
CA ASP A 517 31.80 17.41 26.75
C ASP A 517 31.31 17.19 25.29
N TRP A 518 30.49 18.10 24.76
CA TRP A 518 29.95 17.99 23.42
C TRP A 518 30.33 19.18 22.54
N GLU A 519 30.92 18.92 21.37
CA GLU A 519 31.35 19.93 20.42
C GLU A 519 30.51 19.85 19.14
N VAL A 520 29.96 20.99 18.68
CA VAL A 520 29.31 21.08 17.39
C VAL A 520 30.36 21.10 16.28
N VAL A 521 30.50 20.00 15.56
CA VAL A 521 31.48 19.83 14.48
C VAL A 521 30.94 20.09 13.08
N TYR A 522 29.61 19.99 12.90
CA TYR A 522 28.93 20.34 11.66
C TYR A 522 27.52 20.87 11.97
N ARG A 523 27.10 21.86 11.19
CA ARG A 523 25.73 22.36 11.25
C ARG A 523 25.33 22.96 9.92
N ASP A 524 24.20 22.54 9.38
CA ASP A 524 23.51 23.22 8.28
C ASP A 524 22.08 23.63 8.70
N SER A 525 21.22 23.99 7.75
CA SER A 525 19.85 24.38 8.02
C SER A 525 18.94 23.21 8.41
N LEU A 526 19.37 21.96 8.24
CA LEU A 526 18.56 20.75 8.36
C LEU A 526 19.06 19.83 9.47
N TYR A 527 20.37 19.71 9.65
CA TYR A 527 21.00 18.77 10.58
C TYR A 527 22.13 19.41 11.38
N ILE A 528 22.41 18.83 12.56
CA ILE A 528 23.55 19.15 13.40
C ILE A 528 24.27 17.85 13.74
N VAL A 529 25.62 17.91 13.73
CA VAL A 529 26.50 16.82 14.19
C VAL A 529 27.33 17.32 15.35
N LEU A 530 27.33 16.53 16.41
CA LEU A 530 28.14 16.79 17.62
C LEU A 530 29.10 15.63 17.84
N ASN A 531 30.33 15.96 18.25
CA ASN A 531 31.27 14.98 18.78
C ASN A 531 31.27 15.03 20.31
N HIS A 532 31.41 13.86 20.91
CA HIS A 532 31.54 13.68 22.36
C HIS A 532 33.00 13.50 22.71
N SER A 533 33.48 14.29 23.70
CA SER A 533 34.81 14.17 24.25
C SER A 533 34.75 13.30 25.49
N PHE A 534 35.25 12.08 25.39
CA PHE A 534 35.31 11.19 26.56
C PHE A 534 36.29 11.75 27.61
N ARG A 535 35.79 12.13 28.76
CA ARG A 535 36.68 12.47 29.86
C ARG A 535 37.51 11.23 30.23
N ASN A 536 38.81 11.30 30.06
CA ASN A 536 39.70 10.26 30.52
C ASN A 536 39.53 10.10 32.05
N LEU A 537 38.75 9.11 32.48
CA LEU A 537 38.60 8.71 33.89
C LEU A 537 39.93 8.19 34.54
N VAL A 538 41.07 8.42 33.88
CA VAL A 538 42.39 7.92 34.27
C VAL A 538 43.18 8.92 35.15
N SER A 539 42.64 10.12 35.45
CA SER A 539 43.43 11.12 36.20
C SER A 539 43.13 11.18 37.72
N GLU A 540 42.30 10.27 38.26
CA GLU A 540 42.11 10.16 39.72
C GLU A 540 42.32 8.72 40.20
N ARG A 541 43.58 8.25 40.16
CA ARG A 541 44.08 7.17 41.00
C ARG A 541 45.49 7.47 41.49
#